data_4b6add5fd4297bdcf6c822e5958931e3
#
_entry.id   4b6add5fd4297bdcf6c822e5958931e3
#
_cell.length_a   1.000
_cell.length_b   1.000
_cell.length_c   1.000
_cell.angle_alpha   90.00
_cell.angle_beta   90.00
_cell.angle_gamma   90.00
#
_symmetry.space_group_name_H-M   'P 1'
#
loop_
_entity.id
_entity.type
_entity.pdbx_description
1 polymer ?
#
loop_
_entity_poly.entity_id
_entity_poly.type
_entity_poly.pdbx_seq_one_letter_code
_entity_poly.pdbx_strand_id
1 'polypeptide(L)'
;MAISIYNDFSDYMLFKGIKNVQTTDFKYKNIDVDITEDLVIKQFDAIYDFHQKSWGFNGYLRNRLNNNTGKIIEEYKIYIKKLVSDINNIKRDEPKNPFEELIIEYGEGAVKRGQACISAVYQTDYIGIISRSMKRNEVCLGNTDFQNLQKENYTYVVSFEHCSYNVVEMDCFILLSKLRRKGAKLDFQRLAREFCYIEGLDTSSSEFITALVSYPHEFMKCCNKYREGKNKDYEDRFYKKLSKALIQDGDSLF
;
A
#
# COMPACT_ATOMS: atom_id res chain seq x y z
N MET A 1 -6.39 37.00 -4.60
CA MET A 1 -5.58 35.97 -5.31
C MET A 1 -6.47 35.33 -6.37
N ALA A 2 -6.02 35.24 -7.63
CA ALA A 2 -6.75 34.51 -8.66
C ALA A 2 -6.74 33.02 -8.31
N ILE A 3 -7.91 32.39 -8.24
CA ILE A 3 -8.03 30.96 -8.02
C ILE A 3 -7.67 30.28 -9.34
N SER A 4 -6.56 29.56 -9.38
CA SER A 4 -6.21 28.76 -10.54
C SER A 4 -7.12 27.53 -10.59
N ILE A 5 -7.82 27.34 -11.70
CA ILE A 5 -8.67 26.18 -11.94
C ILE A 5 -7.89 25.21 -12.82
N TYR A 6 -7.68 23.99 -12.34
CA TYR A 6 -7.06 22.90 -13.10
C TYR A 6 -8.15 21.93 -13.54
N ASN A 7 -7.98 21.27 -14.69
CA ASN A 7 -8.92 20.25 -15.15
C ASN A 7 -8.86 19.03 -14.22
N ASP A 8 -7.64 18.61 -13.89
CA ASP A 8 -7.36 17.52 -12.96
C ASP A 8 -6.06 17.79 -12.19
N PHE A 9 -5.70 16.87 -11.32
CA PHE A 9 -4.50 16.98 -10.51
C PHE A 9 -3.21 16.86 -11.34
N SER A 10 -3.25 16.17 -12.49
CA SER A 10 -2.07 16.06 -13.36
C SER A 10 -1.68 17.40 -13.94
N ASP A 11 -2.66 18.23 -14.37
CA ASP A 11 -2.42 19.59 -14.83
C ASP A 11 -1.70 20.45 -13.77
N TYR A 12 -2.13 20.31 -12.51
CA TYR A 12 -1.47 20.98 -11.40
C TYR A 12 -0.01 20.53 -11.23
N MET A 13 0.22 19.20 -11.25
CA MET A 13 1.56 18.64 -11.05
C MET A 13 2.50 18.97 -12.22
N LEU A 14 1.99 19.05 -13.45
CA LEU A 14 2.74 19.53 -14.60
C LEU A 14 3.18 21.00 -14.40
N PHE A 15 2.28 21.85 -13.91
CA PHE A 15 2.62 23.22 -13.55
C PHE A 15 3.69 23.30 -12.45
N LYS A 16 3.71 22.34 -11.50
CA LYS A 16 4.73 22.19 -10.45
C LYS A 16 6.06 21.61 -10.95
N GLY A 17 6.18 21.30 -12.25
CA GLY A 17 7.42 20.80 -12.85
C GLY A 17 7.60 19.28 -12.76
N ILE A 18 6.55 18.52 -12.42
CA ILE A 18 6.51 17.07 -12.68
C ILE A 18 6.28 16.88 -14.18
N LYS A 19 6.97 15.93 -14.80
CA LYS A 19 6.77 15.60 -16.21
C LYS A 19 5.92 14.35 -16.36
N ASN A 20 4.86 14.43 -17.16
CA ASN A 20 4.10 13.26 -17.55
C ASN A 20 4.74 12.63 -18.79
N VAL A 21 4.95 11.31 -18.76
CA VAL A 21 5.64 10.54 -19.80
C VAL A 21 4.91 9.23 -20.07
N GLN A 22 5.24 8.59 -21.18
CA GLN A 22 4.75 7.25 -21.46
C GLN A 22 5.66 6.19 -20.82
N THR A 23 5.11 5.03 -20.49
CA THR A 23 5.88 3.90 -19.90
C THR A 23 7.08 3.50 -20.78
N THR A 24 6.99 3.72 -22.10
CA THR A 24 8.07 3.44 -23.06
C THR A 24 9.31 4.29 -22.84
N ASP A 25 9.18 5.44 -22.20
CA ASP A 25 10.25 6.42 -22.01
C ASP A 25 11.12 6.09 -20.78
N PHE A 26 10.66 5.16 -19.92
CA PHE A 26 11.39 4.76 -18.74
C PHE A 26 12.48 3.73 -18.99
N LYS A 27 13.63 3.89 -18.30
CA LYS A 27 14.76 2.97 -18.39
C LYS A 27 14.43 1.57 -17.85
N TYR A 28 13.58 1.48 -16.83
CA TYR A 28 13.21 0.24 -16.14
C TYR A 28 11.91 -0.33 -16.71
N LYS A 29 11.94 -0.84 -17.97
CA LYS A 29 10.76 -1.44 -18.61
C LYS A 29 10.36 -2.79 -18.00
N ASN A 30 11.32 -3.57 -17.50
CA ASN A 30 11.09 -4.83 -16.80
C ASN A 30 12.00 -4.85 -15.58
N ILE A 31 11.41 -4.96 -14.38
CA ILE A 31 12.16 -5.14 -13.14
C ILE A 31 12.40 -6.65 -12.96
N ASP A 32 13.26 -7.23 -13.82
CA ASP A 32 14.01 -8.46 -13.53
C ASP A 32 15.42 -8.12 -12.99
N VAL A 33 15.63 -6.84 -12.60
CA VAL A 33 16.86 -6.40 -11.95
C VAL A 33 16.78 -6.80 -10.48
N ASP A 34 17.85 -7.33 -9.92
CA ASP A 34 18.00 -7.52 -8.47
C ASP A 34 17.74 -6.20 -7.76
N ILE A 35 16.61 -6.14 -7.07
CA ILE A 35 16.20 -4.93 -6.34
C ILE A 35 17.05 -4.83 -5.10
N THR A 36 17.92 -3.79 -5.07
CA THR A 36 18.76 -3.46 -3.92
C THR A 36 18.12 -2.38 -3.04
N GLU A 37 18.53 -2.31 -1.77
CA GLU A 37 18.08 -1.24 -0.87
C GLU A 37 18.43 0.16 -1.40
N ASP A 38 19.62 0.34 -2.01
CA ASP A 38 20.03 1.60 -2.63
C ASP A 38 19.07 2.04 -3.74
N LEU A 39 18.57 1.09 -4.53
CA LEU A 39 17.60 1.40 -5.56
C LEU A 39 16.25 1.82 -4.96
N VAL A 40 15.84 1.18 -3.86
CA VAL A 40 14.62 1.57 -3.13
C VAL A 40 14.76 2.94 -2.49
N ILE A 41 15.94 3.25 -1.90
CA ILE A 41 16.21 4.58 -1.32
C ILE A 41 16.17 5.67 -2.41
N LYS A 42 16.74 5.42 -3.59
CA LYS A 42 16.59 6.34 -4.73
C LYS A 42 15.13 6.54 -5.14
N GLN A 43 14.30 5.51 -5.03
CA GLN A 43 12.87 5.64 -5.28
C GLN A 43 12.18 6.49 -4.22
N PHE A 44 12.61 6.43 -2.96
CA PHE A 44 12.13 7.33 -1.91
C PHE A 44 12.44 8.80 -2.20
N ASP A 45 13.60 9.11 -2.77
CA ASP A 45 13.90 10.48 -3.23
C ASP A 45 12.94 10.96 -4.32
N ALA A 46 12.49 10.07 -5.20
CA ALA A 46 11.50 10.41 -6.21
C ALA A 46 10.11 10.64 -5.59
N ILE A 47 9.72 9.81 -4.61
CA ILE A 47 8.46 9.95 -3.87
C ILE A 47 8.47 11.26 -3.08
N TYR A 48 9.56 11.56 -2.38
CA TYR A 48 9.74 12.80 -1.64
C TYR A 48 9.58 14.04 -2.53
N ASP A 49 10.22 14.07 -3.71
CA ASP A 49 10.08 15.20 -4.64
C ASP A 49 8.64 15.37 -5.13
N PHE A 50 7.93 14.27 -5.36
CA PHE A 50 6.50 14.31 -5.67
C PHE A 50 5.70 14.92 -4.51
N HIS A 51 5.92 14.46 -3.27
CA HIS A 51 5.22 14.96 -2.09
C HIS A 51 5.50 16.45 -1.87
N GLN A 52 6.76 16.90 -1.97
CA GLN A 52 7.10 18.31 -1.80
C GLN A 52 6.39 19.21 -2.83
N LYS A 53 6.24 18.74 -4.07
CA LYS A 53 5.55 19.50 -5.13
C LYS A 53 4.03 19.51 -4.99
N SER A 54 3.46 18.45 -4.41
CA SER A 54 2.02 18.34 -4.15
C SER A 54 1.58 18.95 -2.81
N TRP A 55 2.53 19.21 -1.90
CA TRP A 55 2.25 19.66 -0.55
C TRP A 55 1.46 20.97 -0.52
N GLY A 56 0.44 20.99 0.34
CA GLY A 56 -0.44 22.15 0.51
C GLY A 56 -1.38 22.38 -0.66
N PHE A 57 -1.57 21.39 -1.54
CA PHE A 57 -2.51 21.48 -2.64
C PHE A 57 -3.93 21.74 -2.10
N ASN A 58 -4.49 22.87 -2.47
CA ASN A 58 -5.85 23.30 -2.12
C ASN A 58 -6.59 23.91 -3.33
N GLY A 59 -6.12 23.59 -4.53
CA GLY A 59 -6.69 24.11 -5.78
C GLY A 59 -8.07 23.50 -6.09
N TYR A 60 -8.84 24.24 -6.89
CA TYR A 60 -10.08 23.70 -7.45
C TYR A 60 -9.78 22.83 -8.66
N LEU A 61 -10.30 21.59 -8.61
CA LEU A 61 -10.28 20.65 -9.72
C LEU A 61 -11.70 20.41 -10.22
N ARG A 62 -11.87 20.17 -11.51
CA ARG A 62 -13.13 19.65 -12.06
C ARG A 62 -13.35 18.22 -11.54
N ASN A 63 -12.30 17.39 -11.58
CA ASN A 63 -12.30 16.05 -11.01
C ASN A 63 -11.55 16.10 -9.68
N ARG A 64 -12.28 15.97 -8.57
CA ARG A 64 -11.70 16.02 -7.22
C ARG A 64 -10.91 14.75 -6.92
N LEU A 65 -9.79 14.91 -6.19
CA LEU A 65 -9.09 13.76 -5.61
C LEU A 65 -9.97 13.07 -4.56
N ASN A 66 -9.90 11.74 -4.55
CA ASN A 66 -10.52 10.96 -3.48
C ASN A 66 -9.79 11.20 -2.15
N ASN A 67 -10.52 11.15 -1.05
CA ASN A 67 -9.93 11.08 0.28
C ASN A 67 -9.87 9.61 0.73
N ASN A 68 -8.66 9.07 0.86
CA ASN A 68 -8.41 7.69 1.28
C ASN A 68 -7.79 7.61 2.69
N THR A 69 -7.69 8.75 3.41
CA THR A 69 -7.13 8.81 4.75
C THR A 69 -7.86 7.84 5.68
N GLY A 70 -7.13 6.95 6.30
CA GLY A 70 -7.64 5.96 7.26
C GLY A 70 -8.39 4.76 6.66
N LYS A 71 -8.74 4.76 5.39
CA LYS A 71 -9.55 3.68 4.78
C LYS A 71 -8.91 2.30 4.90
N ILE A 72 -7.59 2.19 4.75
CA ILE A 72 -6.88 0.91 4.81
C ILE A 72 -7.05 0.20 6.16
N ILE A 73 -7.03 0.97 7.25
CA ILE A 73 -7.18 0.42 8.61
C ILE A 73 -8.58 -0.14 8.81
N GLU A 74 -9.60 0.58 8.34
CA GLU A 74 -10.99 0.11 8.42
C GLU A 74 -11.22 -1.12 7.53
N GLU A 75 -10.64 -1.16 6.34
CA GLU A 75 -10.69 -2.33 5.46
C GLU A 75 -10.05 -3.56 6.11
N TYR A 76 -8.88 -3.40 6.74
CA TYR A 76 -8.18 -4.48 7.43
C TYR A 76 -9.01 -5.04 8.61
N LYS A 77 -9.64 -4.18 9.40
CA LYS A 77 -10.54 -4.60 10.48
C LYS A 77 -11.74 -5.41 9.95
N ILE A 78 -12.30 -4.98 8.81
CA ILE A 78 -13.41 -5.69 8.17
C ILE A 78 -12.95 -7.06 7.69
N TYR A 79 -11.76 -7.17 7.08
CA TYR A 79 -11.22 -8.46 6.61
C TYR A 79 -10.97 -9.42 7.77
N ILE A 80 -10.41 -8.95 8.90
CA ILE A 80 -10.23 -9.75 10.10
C ILE A 80 -11.57 -10.29 10.61
N LYS A 81 -12.58 -9.42 10.78
CA LYS A 81 -13.92 -9.83 11.24
C LYS A 81 -14.55 -10.88 10.33
N LYS A 82 -14.44 -10.69 9.02
CA LYS A 82 -14.97 -11.62 8.02
C LYS A 82 -14.26 -12.96 8.07
N LEU A 83 -12.92 -12.98 8.21
CA LEU A 83 -12.15 -14.21 8.30
C LEU A 83 -12.48 -14.99 9.59
N VAL A 84 -12.64 -14.32 10.73
CA VAL A 84 -13.10 -14.95 11.98
C VAL A 84 -14.47 -15.62 11.80
N SER A 85 -15.40 -14.94 11.11
CA SER A 85 -16.72 -15.53 10.82
C SER A 85 -16.61 -16.76 9.91
N ASP A 86 -15.75 -16.71 8.88
CA ASP A 86 -15.54 -17.86 7.98
C ASP A 86 -14.97 -19.06 8.73
N ILE A 87 -13.92 -18.86 9.54
CA ILE A 87 -13.31 -19.92 10.35
C ILE A 87 -14.37 -20.59 11.25
N ASN A 88 -15.19 -19.79 11.93
CA ASN A 88 -16.24 -20.32 12.80
C ASN A 88 -17.30 -21.10 12.03
N ASN A 89 -17.70 -20.63 10.85
CA ASN A 89 -18.67 -21.33 10.01
C ASN A 89 -18.09 -22.65 9.48
N ILE A 90 -16.84 -22.63 8.96
CA ILE A 90 -16.19 -23.84 8.45
C ILE A 90 -15.99 -24.88 9.57
N LYS A 91 -15.59 -24.45 10.78
CA LYS A 91 -15.45 -25.37 11.93
C LYS A 91 -16.77 -26.03 12.35
N ARG A 92 -17.90 -25.29 12.23
CA ARG A 92 -19.23 -25.84 12.56
C ARG A 92 -19.72 -26.83 11.51
N ASP A 93 -19.50 -26.50 10.21
CA ASP A 93 -20.10 -27.21 9.07
C ASP A 93 -19.13 -28.22 8.42
N GLU A 94 -17.91 -28.35 8.95
CA GLU A 94 -16.73 -29.05 8.44
C GLU A 94 -16.22 -28.49 7.09
N PRO A 95 -14.89 -28.57 6.80
CA PRO A 95 -14.35 -28.11 5.53
C PRO A 95 -14.92 -28.91 4.34
N LYS A 96 -15.38 -28.22 3.30
CA LYS A 96 -16.02 -28.83 2.11
C LYS A 96 -15.06 -28.97 0.93
N ASN A 97 -13.90 -28.32 0.98
CA ASN A 97 -12.92 -28.31 -0.09
C ASN A 97 -11.52 -27.93 0.43
N PRO A 98 -10.45 -28.16 -0.37
CA PRO A 98 -9.08 -27.88 0.05
C PRO A 98 -8.79 -26.40 0.39
N PHE A 99 -9.55 -25.45 -0.15
CA PHE A 99 -9.38 -24.04 0.21
C PHE A 99 -9.85 -23.78 1.66
N GLU A 100 -10.96 -24.38 2.07
CA GLU A 100 -11.46 -24.28 3.44
C GLU A 100 -10.55 -25.01 4.44
N GLU A 101 -9.92 -26.12 4.04
CA GLU A 101 -8.88 -26.79 4.84
C GLU A 101 -7.70 -25.85 5.13
N LEU A 102 -7.20 -25.11 4.12
CA LEU A 102 -6.15 -24.11 4.31
C LEU A 102 -6.60 -22.97 5.24
N ILE A 103 -7.86 -22.53 5.16
CA ILE A 103 -8.39 -21.54 6.10
C ILE A 103 -8.37 -22.07 7.52
N ILE A 104 -8.72 -23.33 7.76
CA ILE A 104 -8.65 -23.92 9.11
C ILE A 104 -7.21 -24.02 9.59
N GLU A 105 -6.28 -24.42 8.72
CA GLU A 105 -4.88 -24.58 9.07
C GLU A 105 -4.18 -23.23 9.39
N TYR A 106 -4.36 -22.22 8.55
CA TYR A 106 -3.59 -20.97 8.62
C TYR A 106 -4.40 -19.75 9.07
N GLY A 107 -5.73 -19.82 9.03
CA GLY A 107 -6.59 -18.64 9.23
C GLY A 107 -6.48 -18.02 10.61
N GLU A 108 -6.38 -18.83 11.69
CA GLU A 108 -6.22 -18.29 13.05
C GLU A 108 -4.89 -17.53 13.21
N GLY A 109 -3.82 -18.06 12.60
CA GLY A 109 -2.52 -17.39 12.56
C GLY A 109 -2.60 -16.04 11.83
N ALA A 110 -3.28 -16.02 10.67
CA ALA A 110 -3.51 -14.78 9.90
C ALA A 110 -4.36 -13.76 10.69
N VAL A 111 -5.40 -14.22 11.41
CA VAL A 111 -6.21 -13.35 12.28
C VAL A 111 -5.36 -12.76 13.39
N LYS A 112 -4.60 -13.57 14.14
CA LYS A 112 -3.73 -13.12 15.22
C LYS A 112 -2.71 -12.09 14.72
N ARG A 113 -2.04 -12.38 13.60
CA ARG A 113 -1.10 -11.47 12.96
C ARG A 113 -1.78 -10.16 12.54
N GLY A 114 -2.95 -10.22 11.89
CA GLY A 114 -3.72 -9.04 11.50
C GLY A 114 -4.11 -8.18 12.69
N GLN A 115 -4.56 -8.80 13.79
CA GLN A 115 -4.90 -8.10 15.04
C GLN A 115 -3.67 -7.45 15.67
N ALA A 116 -2.52 -8.13 15.70
CA ALA A 116 -1.26 -7.56 16.19
C ALA A 116 -0.84 -6.32 15.37
N CYS A 117 -0.97 -6.37 14.03
CA CYS A 117 -0.70 -5.22 13.16
C CYS A 117 -1.62 -4.04 13.46
N ILE A 118 -2.92 -4.26 13.61
CA ILE A 118 -3.87 -3.20 13.98
C ILE A 118 -3.57 -2.65 15.38
N SER A 119 -3.24 -3.50 16.33
CA SER A 119 -2.82 -3.07 17.67
C SER A 119 -1.55 -2.20 17.60
N ALA A 120 -0.54 -2.61 16.83
CA ALA A 120 0.67 -1.84 16.62
C ALA A 120 0.37 -0.46 16.02
N VAL A 121 -0.52 -0.36 15.02
CA VAL A 121 -0.96 0.94 14.47
C VAL A 121 -1.53 1.84 15.56
N TYR A 122 -2.37 1.32 16.45
CA TYR A 122 -2.96 2.14 17.53
C TYR A 122 -1.99 2.43 18.69
N GLN A 123 -0.86 1.76 18.76
CA GLN A 123 0.23 2.08 19.70
C GLN A 123 1.11 3.21 19.19
N THR A 124 1.12 3.51 17.88
CA THR A 124 1.76 4.70 17.32
C THR A 124 0.91 5.95 17.55
N ASP A 125 1.46 7.13 17.27
CA ASP A 125 0.67 8.37 17.24
C ASP A 125 -0.16 8.45 15.93
N TYR A 126 -1.01 7.44 15.70
CA TYR A 126 -1.84 7.33 14.49
C TYR A 126 -2.74 8.56 14.27
N ILE A 127 -3.29 9.11 15.33
CA ILE A 127 -4.13 10.32 15.25
C ILE A 127 -3.30 11.55 14.89
N GLY A 128 -2.07 11.65 15.42
CA GLY A 128 -1.10 12.68 15.03
C GLY A 128 -0.73 12.60 13.57
N ILE A 129 -0.45 11.37 13.05
CA ILE A 129 -0.17 11.11 11.63
C ILE A 129 -1.32 11.62 10.75
N ILE A 130 -2.57 11.26 11.05
CA ILE A 130 -3.76 11.72 10.31
C ILE A 130 -3.90 13.24 10.41
N SER A 131 -3.76 13.80 11.62
CA SER A 131 -3.94 15.24 11.85
C SER A 131 -2.88 16.06 11.12
N ARG A 132 -1.63 15.58 11.05
CA ARG A 132 -0.54 16.16 10.27
C ARG A 132 -0.91 16.17 8.79
N SER A 133 -1.33 15.03 8.25
CA SER A 133 -1.71 14.88 6.85
C SER A 133 -2.85 15.83 6.47
N MET A 134 -3.88 15.91 7.28
CA MET A 134 -5.01 16.85 7.05
C MET A 134 -4.56 18.31 7.07
N LYS A 135 -3.70 18.70 8.01
CA LYS A 135 -3.17 20.07 8.11
C LYS A 135 -2.29 20.45 6.92
N ARG A 136 -1.55 19.48 6.39
CA ARG A 136 -0.63 19.67 5.27
C ARG A 136 -1.29 19.49 3.90
N ASN A 137 -2.52 18.99 3.86
CA ASN A 137 -3.17 18.53 2.63
C ASN A 137 -2.26 17.56 1.85
N GLU A 138 -1.77 16.52 2.55
CA GLU A 138 -0.87 15.54 1.93
C GLU A 138 -1.58 14.75 0.84
N VAL A 139 -0.89 14.56 -0.29
CA VAL A 139 -1.38 13.82 -1.44
C VAL A 139 -0.39 12.70 -1.76
N CYS A 140 -0.89 11.47 -1.81
CA CYS A 140 -0.16 10.30 -2.27
C CYS A 140 -0.33 10.11 -3.77
N LEU A 141 0.72 9.62 -4.44
CA LEU A 141 0.68 9.18 -5.83
C LEU A 141 -0.11 7.87 -5.97
N GLY A 142 -0.04 6.99 -4.95
CA GLY A 142 -0.78 5.73 -4.88
C GLY A 142 -0.24 4.61 -5.79
N ASN A 143 0.65 4.93 -6.72
CA ASN A 143 1.44 3.97 -7.50
C ASN A 143 2.87 4.50 -7.62
N THR A 144 3.72 4.13 -6.69
CA THR A 144 5.10 4.62 -6.54
C THR A 144 6.16 3.65 -7.05
N ASP A 145 5.76 2.69 -7.89
CA ASP A 145 6.73 1.74 -8.44
C ASP A 145 7.62 2.35 -9.53
N PHE A 146 8.72 1.66 -9.82
CA PHE A 146 9.74 2.09 -10.78
C PHE A 146 9.23 2.24 -12.23
N GLN A 147 8.03 1.73 -12.55
CA GLN A 147 7.40 1.86 -13.86
C GLN A 147 6.45 3.05 -13.94
N ASN A 148 6.11 3.68 -12.81
CA ASN A 148 5.21 4.82 -12.76
C ASN A 148 5.89 6.10 -12.31
N LEU A 149 6.95 6.03 -11.49
CA LEU A 149 7.64 7.17 -10.92
C LEU A 149 9.15 6.97 -11.04
N GLN A 150 9.83 7.97 -11.61
CA GLN A 150 11.30 8.01 -11.66
C GLN A 150 11.79 9.45 -11.47
N LYS A 151 12.97 9.62 -10.90
CA LYS A 151 13.66 10.89 -10.75
C LYS A 151 15.04 10.80 -11.38
N GLU A 152 15.32 11.72 -12.28
CA GLU A 152 16.65 12.03 -12.81
C GLU A 152 16.90 13.54 -12.64
N ASN A 153 17.03 14.28 -13.74
CA ASN A 153 17.06 15.77 -13.70
C ASN A 153 15.69 16.37 -13.36
N TYR A 154 14.62 15.63 -13.63
CA TYR A 154 13.24 15.94 -13.31
C TYR A 154 12.57 14.70 -12.71
N THR A 155 11.44 14.92 -12.04
CA THR A 155 10.58 13.83 -11.62
C THR A 155 9.55 13.56 -12.71
N TYR A 156 9.49 12.31 -13.11
CA TYR A 156 8.65 11.80 -14.20
C TYR A 156 7.59 10.87 -13.62
N VAL A 157 6.34 11.04 -14.07
CA VAL A 157 5.20 10.21 -13.68
C VAL A 157 4.47 9.75 -14.93
N VAL A 158 4.13 8.46 -15.01
CA VAL A 158 3.35 7.90 -16.11
C VAL A 158 1.86 8.16 -15.91
N SER A 159 1.34 7.88 -14.70
CA SER A 159 -0.08 8.02 -14.39
C SER A 159 -0.30 8.61 -13.00
N PHE A 160 -1.24 9.55 -12.92
CA PHE A 160 -1.77 10.16 -11.70
C PHE A 160 -3.12 9.57 -11.27
N GLU A 161 -3.58 8.50 -11.92
CA GLU A 161 -4.92 7.91 -11.72
C GLU A 161 -5.21 7.50 -10.28
N HIS A 162 -4.17 7.09 -9.54
CA HIS A 162 -4.28 6.64 -8.15
C HIS A 162 -4.04 7.72 -7.11
N CYS A 163 -3.83 8.98 -7.56
CA CYS A 163 -3.62 10.08 -6.62
C CYS A 163 -4.83 10.28 -5.72
N SER A 164 -4.54 10.49 -4.44
CA SER A 164 -5.58 10.74 -3.43
C SER A 164 -5.02 11.51 -2.25
N TYR A 165 -5.88 12.22 -1.52
CA TYR A 165 -5.53 12.69 -0.19
C TYR A 165 -5.31 11.49 0.73
N ASN A 166 -4.12 11.39 1.31
CA ASN A 166 -3.75 10.34 2.25
C ASN A 166 -2.48 10.73 2.99
N VAL A 167 -2.14 9.99 4.06
CA VAL A 167 -0.87 10.13 4.76
C VAL A 167 0.27 9.66 3.84
N VAL A 168 1.37 10.41 3.76
CA VAL A 168 2.50 10.14 2.84
C VAL A 168 3.14 8.76 3.06
N GLU A 169 3.04 8.21 4.25
CA GLU A 169 3.47 6.86 4.62
C GLU A 169 2.84 5.77 3.73
N MET A 170 1.66 6.05 3.15
CA MET A 170 0.98 5.09 2.28
C MET A 170 1.75 4.83 0.99
N ASP A 171 2.45 5.82 0.45
CA ASP A 171 3.26 5.63 -0.76
C ASP A 171 4.46 4.72 -0.49
N CYS A 172 5.10 4.86 0.68
CA CYS A 172 6.13 3.92 1.14
C CYS A 172 5.55 2.51 1.36
N PHE A 173 4.43 2.40 2.08
CA PHE A 173 3.76 1.12 2.31
C PHE A 173 3.43 0.39 1.01
N ILE A 174 2.88 1.09 0.02
CA ILE A 174 2.50 0.51 -1.28
C ILE A 174 3.73 -0.05 -2.00
N LEU A 175 4.84 0.71 -2.04
CA LEU A 175 6.09 0.27 -2.65
C LEU A 175 6.66 -0.95 -1.93
N LEU A 176 6.87 -0.86 -0.61
CA LEU A 176 7.47 -1.93 0.18
C LEU A 176 6.64 -3.22 0.15
N SER A 177 5.31 -3.10 0.25
CA SER A 177 4.41 -4.25 0.13
C SER A 177 4.48 -4.90 -1.26
N LYS A 178 4.62 -4.10 -2.33
CA LYS A 178 4.78 -4.63 -3.69
C LYS A 178 6.10 -5.39 -3.85
N LEU A 179 7.20 -4.86 -3.30
CA LEU A 179 8.51 -5.50 -3.32
C LEU A 179 8.50 -6.81 -2.52
N ARG A 180 7.89 -6.79 -1.35
CA ARG A 180 7.76 -7.97 -0.49
C ARG A 180 7.00 -9.10 -1.18
N ARG A 181 5.86 -8.79 -1.80
CA ARG A 181 5.06 -9.77 -2.58
C ARG A 181 5.81 -10.35 -3.79
N LYS A 182 6.79 -9.62 -4.33
CA LYS A 182 7.69 -10.11 -5.38
C LYS A 182 8.83 -10.97 -4.85
N GLY A 183 8.95 -11.14 -3.53
CA GLY A 183 9.97 -11.95 -2.88
C GLY A 183 11.32 -11.25 -2.71
N ALA A 184 11.35 -9.90 -2.79
CA ALA A 184 12.57 -9.14 -2.54
C ALA A 184 13.08 -9.39 -1.11
N LYS A 185 14.37 -9.70 -0.98
CA LYS A 185 15.05 -9.94 0.30
C LYS A 185 15.69 -8.63 0.77
N LEU A 186 14.92 -7.81 1.47
CA LEU A 186 15.30 -6.47 1.92
C LEU A 186 14.99 -6.31 3.41
N ASP A 187 15.71 -5.43 4.09
CA ASP A 187 15.35 -5.00 5.45
C ASP A 187 14.24 -3.95 5.37
N PHE A 188 12.99 -4.42 5.38
CA PHE A 188 11.80 -3.57 5.28
C PHE A 188 11.65 -2.60 6.46
N GLN A 189 12.12 -2.98 7.66
CA GLN A 189 12.08 -2.07 8.83
C GLN A 189 13.10 -0.94 8.66
N ARG A 190 14.30 -1.25 8.19
CA ARG A 190 15.31 -0.24 7.88
C ARG A 190 14.82 0.70 6.79
N LEU A 191 14.25 0.15 5.70
CA LEU A 191 13.72 0.96 4.60
C LEU A 191 12.56 1.87 5.05
N ALA A 192 11.69 1.42 5.96
CA ALA A 192 10.65 2.27 6.53
C ALA A 192 11.26 3.45 7.33
N ARG A 193 12.32 3.21 8.09
CA ARG A 193 13.05 4.28 8.81
C ARG A 193 13.74 5.25 7.85
N GLU A 194 14.40 4.74 6.80
CA GLU A 194 15.05 5.58 5.77
C GLU A 194 14.05 6.48 5.04
N PHE A 195 12.89 5.94 4.68
CA PHE A 195 11.80 6.74 4.11
C PHE A 195 11.40 7.88 5.05
N CYS A 196 11.15 7.55 6.32
CA CYS A 196 10.76 8.56 7.31
C CYS A 196 11.85 9.62 7.52
N TYR A 197 13.13 9.23 7.49
CA TYR A 197 14.24 10.17 7.55
C TYR A 197 14.24 11.13 6.36
N ILE A 198 14.05 10.63 5.12
CA ILE A 198 13.98 11.45 3.89
C ILE A 198 12.78 12.41 3.95
N GLU A 199 11.63 11.96 4.41
CA GLU A 199 10.39 12.76 4.51
C GLU A 199 10.37 13.71 5.73
N GLY A 200 11.33 13.60 6.65
CA GLY A 200 11.34 14.37 7.90
C GLY A 200 10.19 13.99 8.83
N LEU A 201 9.87 12.69 8.89
CA LEU A 201 8.84 12.11 9.75
C LEU A 201 9.47 11.50 11.00
N ASP A 202 8.65 11.27 12.01
CA ASP A 202 9.07 10.68 13.28
C ASP A 202 9.05 9.14 13.28
N THR A 203 9.44 8.56 14.41
CA THR A 203 9.50 7.11 14.61
C THR A 203 8.11 6.46 14.52
N SER A 204 7.05 7.16 14.97
CA SER A 204 5.66 6.64 14.87
C SER A 204 5.27 6.35 13.42
N SER A 205 5.73 7.16 12.47
CA SER A 205 5.51 6.94 11.04
C SER A 205 6.20 5.67 10.54
N SER A 206 7.44 5.38 10.97
CA SER A 206 8.14 4.16 10.56
C SER A 206 7.53 2.89 11.17
N GLU A 207 7.07 2.98 12.41
CA GLU A 207 6.34 1.89 13.09
C GLU A 207 4.99 1.65 12.41
N PHE A 208 4.26 2.72 12.03
CA PHE A 208 3.02 2.64 11.26
C PHE A 208 3.24 1.93 9.92
N ILE A 209 4.24 2.33 9.13
CA ILE A 209 4.59 1.67 7.86
C ILE A 209 4.90 0.19 8.09
N THR A 210 5.73 -0.13 9.10
CA THR A 210 6.13 -1.51 9.42
C THR A 210 4.92 -2.36 9.79
N ALA A 211 3.98 -1.81 10.58
CA ALA A 211 2.74 -2.49 10.95
C ALA A 211 1.89 -2.81 9.71
N LEU A 212 1.75 -1.88 8.78
CA LEU A 212 1.01 -2.11 7.54
C LEU A 212 1.68 -3.14 6.63
N VAL A 213 3.02 -3.09 6.47
CA VAL A 213 3.78 -4.06 5.65
C VAL A 213 3.75 -5.46 6.27
N SER A 214 3.62 -5.58 7.59
CA SER A 214 3.48 -6.86 8.31
C SER A 214 2.11 -7.52 8.15
N TYR A 215 1.07 -6.75 7.80
CA TYR A 215 -0.29 -7.29 7.69
C TYR A 215 -0.37 -8.39 6.62
N PRO A 216 -1.08 -9.52 6.86
CA PRO A 216 -1.20 -10.63 5.91
C PRO A 216 -2.21 -10.29 4.79
N HIS A 217 -1.85 -9.33 3.95
CA HIS A 217 -2.75 -8.69 3.00
C HIS A 217 -3.27 -9.65 1.92
N GLU A 218 -2.36 -10.45 1.33
CA GLU A 218 -2.73 -11.33 0.21
C GLU A 218 -3.60 -12.48 0.70
N PHE A 219 -3.32 -13.02 1.90
CA PHE A 219 -4.17 -14.04 2.54
C PHE A 219 -5.59 -13.49 2.78
N MET A 220 -5.69 -12.36 3.46
CA MET A 220 -6.97 -11.72 3.79
C MET A 220 -7.78 -11.35 2.54
N LYS A 221 -7.10 -10.79 1.53
CA LYS A 221 -7.70 -10.44 0.24
C LYS A 221 -8.18 -11.66 -0.54
N CYS A 222 -7.41 -12.77 -0.50
CA CYS A 222 -7.80 -14.02 -1.13
C CYS A 222 -9.08 -14.58 -0.50
N CYS A 223 -9.15 -14.63 0.84
CA CYS A 223 -10.35 -15.07 1.56
C CYS A 223 -11.55 -14.16 1.27
N ASN A 224 -11.36 -12.83 1.23
CA ASN A 224 -12.44 -11.91 0.90
C ASN A 224 -12.99 -12.13 -0.52
N LYS A 225 -12.12 -12.32 -1.51
CA LYS A 225 -12.52 -12.61 -2.89
C LYS A 225 -13.20 -13.96 -3.07
N TYR A 226 -12.78 -14.98 -2.33
CA TYR A 226 -13.43 -16.30 -2.35
C TYR A 226 -14.89 -16.20 -1.93
N ARG A 227 -15.19 -15.41 -0.93
CA ARG A 227 -16.54 -15.15 -0.42
C ARG A 227 -17.48 -14.55 -1.46
N GLU A 228 -16.96 -13.76 -2.40
CA GLU A 228 -17.69 -13.07 -3.46
C GLU A 228 -18.03 -13.98 -4.67
N GLY A 229 -17.35 -15.13 -4.80
CA GLY A 229 -17.47 -16.04 -5.94
C GLY A 229 -18.43 -17.22 -5.71
N LYS A 230 -19.10 -17.67 -6.81
CA LYS A 230 -20.19 -18.68 -6.76
C LYS A 230 -19.98 -19.93 -7.61
N ASN A 231 -18.83 -20.17 -8.27
CA ASN A 231 -18.64 -21.28 -9.23
C ASN A 231 -17.60 -22.32 -8.79
N LYS A 232 -17.84 -23.62 -9.07
CA LYS A 232 -16.98 -24.76 -8.70
C LYS A 232 -15.55 -24.73 -9.29
N ASP A 233 -15.35 -24.27 -10.52
CA ASP A 233 -14.01 -24.07 -11.13
C ASP A 233 -13.19 -23.00 -10.39
N TYR A 234 -13.79 -22.37 -9.43
CA TYR A 234 -13.29 -21.32 -8.58
C TYR A 234 -12.43 -21.87 -7.42
N GLU A 235 -12.75 -23.09 -6.93
CA GLU A 235 -12.13 -23.65 -5.72
C GLU A 235 -10.64 -23.97 -5.91
N ASP A 236 -10.29 -24.72 -6.97
CA ASP A 236 -8.89 -25.04 -7.30
C ASP A 236 -8.04 -23.80 -7.57
N ARG A 237 -8.63 -22.82 -8.23
CA ARG A 237 -7.97 -21.53 -8.48
C ARG A 237 -7.69 -20.77 -7.19
N PHE A 238 -8.62 -20.77 -6.25
CA PHE A 238 -8.46 -20.09 -4.97
C PHE A 238 -7.53 -20.83 -4.03
N TYR A 239 -7.53 -22.16 -4.02
CA TYR A 239 -6.55 -22.96 -3.31
C TYR A 239 -5.12 -22.58 -3.72
N LYS A 240 -4.82 -22.56 -5.01
CA LYS A 240 -3.50 -22.15 -5.53
C LYS A 240 -3.16 -20.70 -5.19
N LYS A 241 -4.15 -19.79 -5.20
CA LYS A 241 -3.95 -18.40 -4.82
C LYS A 241 -3.66 -18.24 -3.33
N LEU A 242 -4.36 -18.98 -2.47
CA LEU A 242 -4.17 -18.91 -1.04
C LEU A 242 -2.81 -19.49 -0.63
N SER A 243 -2.41 -20.63 -1.22
CA SER A 243 -1.07 -21.21 -1.03
C SER A 243 0.04 -20.23 -1.45
N LYS A 244 -0.15 -19.51 -2.57
CA LYS A 244 0.78 -18.46 -2.99
C LYS A 244 0.77 -17.26 -2.05
N ALA A 245 -0.39 -16.85 -1.54
CA ALA A 245 -0.54 -15.73 -0.61
C ALA A 245 0.24 -15.94 0.69
N LEU A 246 0.28 -17.17 1.22
CA LEU A 246 1.08 -17.53 2.40
C LEU A 246 2.57 -17.21 2.20
N ILE A 247 3.10 -17.50 1.00
CA ILE A 247 4.49 -17.19 0.66
C ILE A 247 4.68 -15.68 0.46
N GLN A 248 3.74 -15.01 -0.21
CA GLN A 248 3.83 -13.59 -0.54
C GLN A 248 3.73 -12.67 0.67
N ASP A 249 2.94 -13.06 1.68
CA ASP A 249 2.83 -12.30 2.92
C ASP A 249 4.06 -12.45 3.82
N GLY A 250 4.87 -13.51 3.62
CA GLY A 250 6.08 -13.79 4.41
C GLY A 250 5.83 -13.76 5.92
N ASP A 251 6.91 -13.66 6.72
CA ASP A 251 6.80 -13.60 8.18
C ASP A 251 6.38 -12.22 8.68
N SER A 252 5.95 -12.12 9.95
CA SER A 252 5.76 -10.81 10.59
C SER A 252 7.08 -10.05 10.68
N LEU A 253 7.03 -8.73 10.61
CA LEU A 253 8.21 -7.87 10.79
C LEU A 253 8.42 -7.47 12.27
N PHE A 254 7.60 -7.96 13.18
CA PHE A 254 7.72 -7.78 14.65
C PHE A 254 7.11 -8.96 15.40
#